data_2a292b465dbf97e5442e705c80007f7b
#
_entry.id   2a292b465dbf97e5442e705c80007f7b
#
_cell.length_a   1.000
_cell.length_b   1.000
_cell.length_c   1.000
_cell.angle_alpha   90.00
_cell.angle_beta   90.00
_cell.angle_gamma   90.00
#
_symmetry.space_group_name_H-M   'P 1'
#
loop_
_entity.id
_entity.type
_entity.pdbx_description
1 polymer ?
#
loop_
_entity_poly.entity_id
_entity_poly.type
_entity_poly.pdbx_seq_one_letter_code
_entity_poly.pdbx_strand_id
1 'polypeptide(L)'
;MKKWMMIAIACILAFTLAGCSSNSDNAITDGAEIGKVSDMKGTVRVALAGWKLENGIDPLTGNETIGLTDYLKATFDKMYPNIKLEVFQIPWENAKAKQSAMLLSKDVDILYTGGAFASQWYQDGLLRDLDDLIAADKSFDPSMYLQGIWNNSYSTKSPDGTKQFGIPAVLGRRLIVYDAQLFKDWGVDPLSAKPTPAEVLEKAKKMTGKNPKTGEQNYGLFWSGNSLNGSTFVALTLAFGAKGAEGNLNDIKNIKWMLNTPEMVQVLDWLKEAAALPPKGFINAQGAENFGLNKNNIAIGLDQSGGSTMSEYRAKKDGALLDRFPSVMNLGPKGEGWVAVDPFVMAKDAKDVEASWEVLKFLSGYETQKYMYRNYSNTPTLRDADFVDEKDQYVKRALEVAEVAHSELMDEANPFFMSDIVPAVNGFISKAAAGNAPDSKTFLDELQARAEKWTANLK
;
A
#
# COMPACT_ATOMS: atom_id res chain seq x y z
N MET A 1 -4.02 89.83 -22.18
CA MET A 1 -5.20 90.15 -21.35
C MET A 1 -5.95 88.86 -21.04
N LYS A 2 -6.35 88.69 -19.79
CA LYS A 2 -7.20 87.66 -19.17
C LYS A 2 -6.52 86.39 -18.76
N LYS A 3 -6.19 86.36 -17.47
CA LYS A 3 -6.02 85.21 -16.56
C LYS A 3 -7.29 84.38 -16.50
N TRP A 4 -7.14 83.08 -16.54
CA TRP A 4 -8.10 82.18 -15.84
C TRP A 4 -7.34 81.10 -15.14
N MET A 5 -7.62 80.98 -13.86
CA MET A 5 -7.14 80.10 -12.84
C MET A 5 -7.73 78.72 -13.06
N MET A 6 -6.93 77.65 -13.14
CA MET A 6 -7.43 76.34 -13.07
C MET A 6 -7.01 75.72 -11.74
N ILE A 7 -7.99 75.33 -10.96
CA ILE A 7 -7.95 74.65 -9.71
C ILE A 7 -7.57 73.22 -10.05
N ALA A 8 -6.40 72.71 -9.54
CA ALA A 8 -5.99 71.32 -9.61
C ALA A 8 -6.67 70.60 -8.47
N ILE A 9 -7.62 69.68 -8.78
CA ILE A 9 -8.15 68.68 -7.87
C ILE A 9 -7.19 67.49 -7.91
N ALA A 10 -6.42 67.32 -6.86
CA ALA A 10 -5.61 66.12 -6.65
C ALA A 10 -6.53 64.97 -6.20
N CYS A 11 -6.91 64.11 -7.13
CA CYS A 11 -7.46 62.79 -6.77
C CYS A 11 -6.32 61.87 -6.30
N ILE A 12 -6.22 61.69 -5.01
CA ILE A 12 -5.39 60.62 -4.42
C ILE A 12 -6.11 59.32 -4.68
N LEU A 13 -5.66 58.58 -5.71
CA LEU A 13 -5.99 57.18 -5.88
C LEU A 13 -5.13 56.39 -4.90
N ALA A 14 -5.72 56.04 -3.77
CA ALA A 14 -5.20 55.01 -2.91
C ALA A 14 -5.33 53.64 -3.63
N PHE A 15 -4.27 53.24 -4.31
CA PHE A 15 -4.12 51.82 -4.69
C PHE A 15 -3.91 51.01 -3.40
N THR A 16 -4.98 50.43 -2.89
CA THR A 16 -4.87 49.31 -2.01
C THR A 16 -4.27 48.17 -2.81
N LEU A 17 -2.97 47.95 -2.63
CA LEU A 17 -2.31 46.70 -2.96
C LEU A 17 -2.98 45.63 -2.06
N ALA A 18 -4.05 45.03 -2.56
CA ALA A 18 -4.48 43.73 -2.10
C ALA A 18 -3.37 42.77 -2.54
N GLY A 19 -2.38 42.61 -1.69
CA GLY A 19 -1.43 41.53 -1.82
C GLY A 19 -2.25 40.24 -1.77
N CYS A 20 -2.32 39.53 -2.89
CA CYS A 20 -2.61 38.11 -2.84
C CYS A 20 -1.45 37.47 -2.08
N SER A 21 -1.56 37.42 -0.75
CA SER A 21 -0.85 36.41 0.01
C SER A 21 -1.49 35.10 -0.47
N SER A 22 -0.74 34.33 -1.23
CA SER A 22 -1.10 32.98 -1.57
C SER A 22 -1.42 32.25 -0.28
N ASN A 23 -2.67 31.82 -0.13
CA ASN A 23 -3.17 31.01 0.98
C ASN A 23 -2.54 29.59 0.99
N SER A 24 -1.22 29.49 0.87
CA SER A 24 -0.53 28.21 1.02
C SER A 24 -0.68 27.65 2.44
N ASP A 25 -0.71 28.50 3.45
CA ASP A 25 -0.89 28.07 4.84
C ASP A 25 -2.28 27.44 5.09
N ASN A 26 -3.34 27.93 4.45
CA ASN A 26 -4.68 27.35 4.60
C ASN A 26 -4.83 25.99 3.92
N ALA A 27 -4.08 25.73 2.84
CA ALA A 27 -4.09 24.41 2.18
C ALA A 27 -3.39 23.33 3.00
N ILE A 28 -2.39 23.71 3.82
CA ILE A 28 -1.63 22.79 4.68
C ILE A 28 -2.44 22.45 5.94
N THR A 29 -3.13 23.44 6.51
CA THR A 29 -3.79 23.32 7.82
C THR A 29 -5.32 23.32 7.74
N ASP A 30 -5.91 23.07 6.57
CA ASP A 30 -7.37 23.07 6.39
C ASP A 30 -8.04 22.06 7.36
N GLY A 31 -8.50 22.58 8.50
CA GLY A 31 -9.13 21.83 9.58
C GLY A 31 -8.15 21.14 10.56
N ALA A 32 -6.83 21.32 10.46
CA ALA A 32 -5.91 20.81 11.46
C ALA A 32 -6.02 21.64 12.76
N GLU A 33 -6.58 21.07 13.82
CA GLU A 33 -6.45 21.62 15.16
C GLU A 33 -4.99 21.50 15.60
N ILE A 34 -4.28 22.65 15.61
CA ILE A 34 -2.94 22.70 16.23
C ILE A 34 -3.14 22.45 17.72
N GLY A 35 -2.67 21.30 18.20
CA GLY A 35 -2.74 20.92 19.60
C GLY A 35 -2.03 21.91 20.52
N LYS A 36 -2.14 21.69 21.83
CA LYS A 36 -1.44 22.50 22.84
C LYS A 36 0.07 22.41 22.63
N VAL A 37 0.75 23.56 22.66
CA VAL A 37 2.22 23.64 22.58
C VAL A 37 2.85 22.86 23.75
N SER A 38 3.81 22.00 23.45
CA SER A 38 4.54 21.17 24.41
C SER A 38 5.93 21.72 24.68
N ASP A 39 6.36 21.67 25.93
CA ASP A 39 7.74 22.03 26.35
C ASP A 39 8.74 20.87 26.19
N MET A 40 8.29 19.72 25.66
CA MET A 40 9.13 18.54 25.44
C MET A 40 10.31 18.88 24.53
N LYS A 41 11.47 18.32 24.85
CA LYS A 41 12.73 18.56 24.12
C LYS A 41 13.30 17.22 23.67
N GLY A 42 14.04 17.24 22.56
CA GLY A 42 14.77 16.07 22.11
C GLY A 42 15.25 16.24 20.68
N THR A 43 16.01 15.27 20.21
CA THR A 43 16.38 15.12 18.79
C THR A 43 15.93 13.77 18.32
N VAL A 44 15.08 13.73 17.29
CA VAL A 44 14.52 12.49 16.75
C VAL A 44 14.94 12.34 15.29
N ARG A 45 15.60 11.23 14.99
CA ARG A 45 16.08 10.88 13.66
C ARG A 45 15.08 9.93 13.00
N VAL A 46 14.50 10.37 11.89
CA VAL A 46 13.39 9.69 11.22
C VAL A 46 13.79 9.28 9.82
N ALA A 47 13.76 7.99 9.50
CA ALA A 47 14.06 7.47 8.16
C ALA A 47 12.77 7.04 7.44
N LEU A 48 12.45 7.70 6.33
CA LEU A 48 11.19 7.57 5.61
C LEU A 48 11.40 6.96 4.22
N ALA A 49 10.92 5.75 4.02
CA ALA A 49 10.94 5.09 2.71
C ALA A 49 9.85 5.67 1.79
N GLY A 50 10.26 6.20 0.63
CA GLY A 50 9.33 6.65 -0.41
C GLY A 50 8.57 7.96 -0.15
N TRP A 51 8.76 8.61 1.00
CA TRP A 51 8.15 9.92 1.28
C TRP A 51 8.88 11.04 0.55
N LYS A 52 8.17 12.11 0.21
CA LYS A 52 8.74 13.29 -0.44
C LYS A 52 8.88 14.42 0.57
N LEU A 53 10.08 14.96 0.70
CA LEU A 53 10.39 16.06 1.63
C LEU A 53 10.05 17.42 1.02
N GLU A 54 10.29 17.58 -0.29
CA GLU A 54 10.12 18.84 -0.99
C GLU A 54 8.76 18.91 -1.68
N ASN A 55 8.27 20.13 -1.86
CA ASN A 55 7.09 20.41 -2.68
C ASN A 55 7.32 19.95 -4.11
N GLY A 56 6.27 19.59 -4.79
CA GLY A 56 6.36 19.09 -6.16
C GLY A 56 5.07 19.28 -6.95
N ILE A 57 5.03 18.67 -8.11
CA ILE A 57 3.84 18.58 -8.95
C ILE A 57 3.53 17.11 -9.14
N ASP A 58 2.27 16.72 -8.92
CA ASP A 58 1.78 15.39 -9.26
C ASP A 58 1.83 15.25 -10.81
N PRO A 59 2.63 14.32 -11.35
CA PRO A 59 2.81 14.19 -12.79
C PRO A 59 1.54 13.74 -13.53
N LEU A 60 0.59 13.15 -12.82
CA LEU A 60 -0.67 12.65 -13.41
C LEU A 60 -1.75 13.73 -13.44
N THR A 61 -1.84 14.52 -12.39
CA THR A 61 -2.88 15.55 -12.26
C THR A 61 -2.41 16.96 -12.59
N GLY A 62 -1.10 17.23 -12.56
CA GLY A 62 -0.51 18.55 -12.68
C GLY A 62 -0.74 19.45 -11.44
N ASN A 63 -1.31 18.91 -10.37
CA ASN A 63 -1.56 19.65 -9.13
C ASN A 63 -0.26 19.78 -8.30
N GLU A 64 -0.13 20.91 -7.62
CA GLU A 64 0.92 21.08 -6.62
C GLU A 64 0.71 20.11 -5.46
N THR A 65 1.82 19.51 -5.00
CA THR A 65 1.89 18.66 -3.82
C THR A 65 2.77 19.30 -2.77
N ILE A 66 2.33 19.26 -1.53
CA ILE A 66 3.05 19.83 -0.40
C ILE A 66 4.02 18.77 0.12
N GLY A 67 5.32 19.10 0.19
CA GLY A 67 6.33 18.23 0.75
C GLY A 67 6.23 18.12 2.28
N LEU A 68 6.77 17.04 2.82
CA LEU A 68 6.73 16.78 4.26
C LEU A 68 7.41 17.90 5.07
N THR A 69 8.48 18.52 4.56
CA THR A 69 9.19 19.59 5.25
C THR A 69 8.27 20.77 5.55
N ASP A 70 7.49 21.22 4.58
CA ASP A 70 6.56 22.34 4.79
C ASP A 70 5.34 21.93 5.62
N TYR A 71 4.86 20.69 5.46
CA TYR A 71 3.83 20.15 6.33
C TYR A 71 4.25 20.13 7.80
N LEU A 72 5.45 19.62 8.12
CA LEU A 72 5.97 19.58 9.49
C LEU A 72 6.15 20.97 10.09
N LYS A 73 6.70 21.94 9.34
CA LYS A 73 6.81 23.34 9.78
C LYS A 73 5.45 23.97 10.11
N ALA A 74 4.43 23.66 9.29
CA ALA A 74 3.09 24.22 9.49
C ALA A 74 2.34 23.57 10.67
N THR A 75 2.72 22.37 11.11
CA THR A 75 2.00 21.54 12.06
C THR A 75 2.86 21.12 13.24
N PHE A 76 3.69 20.08 13.10
CA PHE A 76 4.48 19.48 14.19
C PHE A 76 5.37 20.48 14.90
N ASP A 77 6.13 21.30 14.17
CA ASP A 77 7.07 22.26 14.75
C ASP A 77 6.36 23.33 15.59
N LYS A 78 5.10 23.63 15.30
CA LYS A 78 4.27 24.53 16.12
C LYS A 78 3.82 23.90 17.43
N MET A 79 3.57 22.59 17.45
CA MET A 79 3.17 21.85 18.66
C MET A 79 4.37 21.48 19.53
N TYR A 80 5.51 21.16 18.91
CA TYR A 80 6.72 20.69 19.57
C TYR A 80 7.95 21.50 19.16
N PRO A 81 8.00 22.81 19.46
CA PRO A 81 9.06 23.71 18.98
C PRO A 81 10.47 23.38 19.49
N ASN A 82 10.57 22.53 20.51
CA ASN A 82 11.84 22.14 21.13
C ASN A 82 12.27 20.70 20.76
N ILE A 83 11.50 20.00 19.91
CA ILE A 83 11.91 18.72 19.33
C ILE A 83 12.54 18.99 17.97
N LYS A 84 13.81 18.66 17.81
CA LYS A 84 14.52 18.73 16.53
C LYS A 84 14.27 17.45 15.74
N LEU A 85 13.68 17.55 14.55
CA LEU A 85 13.55 16.44 13.62
C LEU A 85 14.72 16.40 12.63
N GLU A 86 15.37 15.25 12.51
CA GLU A 86 16.36 14.95 11.47
C GLU A 86 15.74 13.89 10.53
N VAL A 87 15.21 14.33 9.37
CA VAL A 87 14.45 13.48 8.47
C VAL A 87 15.30 13.02 7.30
N PHE A 88 15.37 11.71 7.09
CA PHE A 88 16.11 11.07 6.00
C PHE A 88 15.13 10.46 5.00
N GLN A 89 15.11 11.01 3.80
CA GLN A 89 14.37 10.42 2.67
C GLN A 89 15.16 9.27 2.08
N ILE A 90 14.51 8.11 1.95
CA ILE A 90 15.12 6.89 1.40
C ILE A 90 14.26 6.38 0.24
N PRO A 91 14.81 6.23 -0.99
CA PRO A 91 14.09 5.58 -2.07
C PRO A 91 13.74 4.12 -1.73
N TRP A 92 12.55 3.66 -2.13
CA TRP A 92 12.08 2.30 -1.86
C TRP A 92 13.05 1.21 -2.33
N GLU A 93 13.72 1.41 -3.48
CA GLU A 93 14.66 0.46 -4.07
C GLU A 93 15.84 0.13 -3.14
N ASN A 94 16.19 1.06 -2.27
CA ASN A 94 17.30 0.92 -1.33
C ASN A 94 16.86 0.88 0.14
N ALA A 95 15.55 0.92 0.41
CA ALA A 95 15.02 1.12 1.75
C ALA A 95 15.52 0.06 2.74
N LYS A 96 15.36 -1.23 2.42
CA LYS A 96 15.78 -2.32 3.30
C LYS A 96 17.26 -2.22 3.68
N ALA A 97 18.14 -2.05 2.70
CA ALA A 97 19.59 -2.02 2.96
C ALA A 97 20.01 -0.80 3.78
N LYS A 98 19.54 0.40 3.40
CA LYS A 98 19.89 1.64 4.11
C LYS A 98 19.32 1.69 5.52
N GLN A 99 18.05 1.35 5.69
CA GLN A 99 17.40 1.35 6.99
C GLN A 99 18.02 0.28 7.92
N SER A 100 18.35 -0.92 7.41
CA SER A 100 19.10 -1.92 8.19
C SER A 100 20.45 -1.38 8.66
N ALA A 101 21.21 -0.70 7.80
CA ALA A 101 22.48 -0.11 8.17
C ALA A 101 22.31 0.96 9.26
N MET A 102 21.28 1.82 9.18
CA MET A 102 20.98 2.85 10.17
C MET A 102 20.57 2.25 11.53
N LEU A 103 19.81 1.15 11.53
CA LEU A 103 19.47 0.43 12.77
C LEU A 103 20.73 -0.16 13.43
N LEU A 104 21.59 -0.82 12.65
CA LEU A 104 22.82 -1.44 13.14
C LEU A 104 23.83 -0.42 13.65
N SER A 105 23.93 0.76 13.00
CA SER A 105 24.79 1.87 13.44
C SER A 105 24.18 2.72 14.57
N LYS A 106 22.91 2.49 14.93
CA LYS A 106 22.15 3.26 15.93
C LYS A 106 21.98 4.73 15.55
N ASP A 107 21.85 5.00 14.25
CA ASP A 107 21.73 6.35 13.68
C ASP A 107 20.31 6.74 13.30
N VAL A 108 19.32 6.00 13.77
CA VAL A 108 17.89 6.25 13.56
C VAL A 108 17.10 5.95 14.82
N ASP A 109 16.01 6.68 15.03
CA ASP A 109 15.10 6.49 16.17
C ASP A 109 13.75 5.95 15.69
N ILE A 110 13.23 6.46 14.54
CA ILE A 110 11.96 6.05 13.94
C ILE A 110 12.17 5.72 12.46
N LEU A 111 11.49 4.68 12.00
CA LEU A 111 11.46 4.31 10.59
C LEU A 111 10.00 4.18 10.10
N TYR A 112 9.74 4.70 8.89
CA TYR A 112 8.62 4.28 8.07
C TYR A 112 9.13 3.29 7.03
N THR A 113 8.50 2.12 6.95
CA THR A 113 9.03 1.00 6.16
C THR A 113 7.93 0.01 5.74
N GLY A 114 8.26 -0.92 4.86
CA GLY A 114 7.37 -2.05 4.56
C GLY A 114 7.25 -3.02 5.73
N GLY A 115 6.05 -3.57 5.92
CA GLY A 115 5.76 -4.47 7.04
C GLY A 115 6.68 -5.68 7.11
N ALA A 116 7.04 -6.27 5.96
CA ALA A 116 7.98 -7.39 5.89
C ALA A 116 9.38 -7.04 6.44
N PHE A 117 9.87 -5.83 6.16
CA PHE A 117 11.16 -5.38 6.67
C PHE A 117 11.08 -5.15 8.18
N ALA A 118 10.01 -4.50 8.64
CA ALA A 118 9.73 -4.30 10.05
C ALA A 118 9.68 -5.62 10.82
N SER A 119 8.97 -6.62 10.30
CA SER A 119 8.88 -7.95 10.88
C SER A 119 10.25 -8.60 11.06
N GLN A 120 11.09 -8.56 10.02
CA GLN A 120 12.43 -9.12 10.09
C GLN A 120 13.28 -8.41 11.14
N TRP A 121 13.31 -7.07 11.14
CA TRP A 121 14.10 -6.30 12.13
C TRP A 121 13.60 -6.50 13.56
N TYR A 122 12.29 -6.72 13.74
CA TYR A 122 11.74 -7.05 15.05
C TYR A 122 12.26 -8.42 15.53
N GLN A 123 12.21 -9.44 14.66
CA GLN A 123 12.75 -10.78 14.95
C GLN A 123 14.26 -10.76 15.22
N ASP A 124 15.00 -9.88 14.52
CA ASP A 124 16.44 -9.66 14.72
C ASP A 124 16.75 -8.85 16.00
N GLY A 125 15.72 -8.42 16.75
CA GLY A 125 15.85 -7.67 17.99
C GLY A 125 16.34 -6.22 17.80
N LEU A 126 16.12 -5.64 16.63
CA LEU A 126 16.52 -4.26 16.29
C LEU A 126 15.42 -3.22 16.55
N LEU A 127 14.19 -3.67 16.77
CA LEU A 127 13.05 -2.82 17.07
C LEU A 127 12.61 -2.97 18.54
N ARG A 128 11.92 -1.95 19.03
CA ARG A 128 11.37 -1.88 20.37
C ARG A 128 9.91 -2.31 20.39
N ASP A 129 9.47 -2.97 21.50
CA ASP A 129 8.06 -3.08 21.86
C ASP A 129 7.51 -1.70 22.22
N LEU A 130 6.28 -1.41 21.84
CA LEU A 130 5.60 -0.14 22.09
C LEU A 130 4.52 -0.26 23.19
N ASP A 131 4.29 -1.44 23.75
CA ASP A 131 3.19 -1.70 24.68
C ASP A 131 3.24 -0.82 25.95
N ASP A 132 4.43 -0.55 26.47
CA ASP A 132 4.63 0.32 27.64
C ASP A 132 4.27 1.78 27.34
N LEU A 133 4.65 2.28 26.17
CA LEU A 133 4.32 3.63 25.71
C LEU A 133 2.82 3.79 25.45
N ILE A 134 2.21 2.80 24.77
CA ILE A 134 0.78 2.74 24.52
C ILE A 134 -0.01 2.72 25.83
N ALA A 135 0.42 1.90 26.82
CA ALA A 135 -0.26 1.79 28.10
C ALA A 135 -0.13 3.06 28.97
N ALA A 136 1.00 3.76 28.87
CA ALA A 136 1.27 4.98 29.61
C ALA A 136 0.52 6.20 29.05
N ASP A 137 0.33 6.26 27.74
CA ASP A 137 -0.30 7.39 27.06
C ASP A 137 -1.83 7.24 26.96
N LYS A 138 -2.55 7.91 27.84
CA LYS A 138 -4.01 7.90 27.86
C LYS A 138 -4.68 8.69 26.74
N SER A 139 -3.89 9.48 25.99
CA SER A 139 -4.38 10.22 24.83
C SER A 139 -4.32 9.40 23.52
N PHE A 140 -3.55 8.31 23.51
CA PHE A 140 -3.43 7.42 22.38
C PHE A 140 -4.52 6.34 22.40
N ASP A 141 -5.35 6.31 21.35
CA ASP A 141 -6.43 5.32 21.21
C ASP A 141 -6.14 4.36 20.04
N PRO A 142 -5.66 3.14 20.29
CA PRO A 142 -5.42 2.16 19.24
C PRO A 142 -6.70 1.78 18.45
N SER A 143 -7.88 2.02 19.00
CA SER A 143 -9.14 1.69 18.32
C SER A 143 -9.43 2.57 17.12
N MET A 144 -8.69 3.67 16.95
CA MET A 144 -8.76 4.53 15.77
C MET A 144 -8.28 3.82 14.49
N TYR A 145 -7.45 2.80 14.62
CA TYR A 145 -6.95 2.03 13.47
C TYR A 145 -7.89 0.88 13.10
N LEU A 146 -7.89 0.47 11.86
CA LEU A 146 -8.55 -0.76 11.39
C LEU A 146 -8.00 -1.96 12.16
N GLN A 147 -8.86 -2.71 12.81
CA GLN A 147 -8.43 -3.76 13.76
C GLN A 147 -7.72 -4.92 13.07
N GLY A 148 -8.09 -5.28 11.85
CA GLY A 148 -7.35 -6.25 11.04
C GLY A 148 -5.92 -5.82 10.75
N ILE A 149 -5.67 -4.51 10.65
CA ILE A 149 -4.35 -3.93 10.39
C ILE A 149 -3.58 -3.70 11.69
N TRP A 150 -4.23 -3.17 12.73
CA TRP A 150 -3.62 -2.99 14.04
C TRP A 150 -3.12 -4.31 14.63
N ASN A 151 -3.88 -5.38 14.45
CA ASN A 151 -3.57 -6.71 14.94
C ASN A 151 -2.83 -7.59 13.91
N ASN A 152 -2.29 -6.99 12.84
CA ASN A 152 -1.59 -7.74 11.81
C ASN A 152 -0.27 -8.29 12.38
N SER A 153 -0.24 -9.58 12.69
CA SER A 153 0.98 -10.28 13.03
C SER A 153 1.94 -10.16 11.85
N TYR A 154 3.20 -9.96 12.11
CA TYR A 154 4.29 -9.77 11.15
C TYR A 154 4.47 -8.35 10.59
N SER A 155 3.47 -7.46 10.61
CA SER A 155 3.66 -6.08 10.12
C SER A 155 3.65 -5.04 11.23
N THR A 156 2.79 -5.22 12.24
CA THR A 156 2.63 -4.30 13.37
C THR A 156 2.74 -4.98 14.73
N LYS A 157 2.43 -6.29 14.77
CA LYS A 157 2.59 -7.13 15.96
C LYS A 157 3.64 -8.21 15.78
N SER A 158 4.19 -8.65 16.90
CA SER A 158 5.04 -9.84 16.96
C SER A 158 4.36 -11.04 16.32
N PRO A 159 5.13 -12.01 15.79
CA PRO A 159 4.56 -13.20 15.13
C PRO A 159 3.61 -14.03 16.02
N ASP A 160 3.76 -13.96 17.36
CA ASP A 160 2.85 -14.59 18.31
C ASP A 160 1.63 -13.71 18.67
N GLY A 161 1.55 -12.49 18.12
CA GLY A 161 0.47 -11.54 18.37
C GLY A 161 0.46 -10.88 19.76
N THR A 162 1.51 -11.10 20.58
CA THR A 162 1.50 -10.64 21.99
C THR A 162 2.06 -9.24 22.19
N LYS A 163 2.92 -8.76 21.26
CA LYS A 163 3.63 -7.48 21.35
C LYS A 163 3.31 -6.57 20.19
N GLN A 164 3.08 -5.29 20.47
CA GLN A 164 2.96 -4.26 19.45
C GLN A 164 4.34 -3.63 19.21
N PHE A 165 4.88 -3.72 17.99
CA PHE A 165 6.14 -3.09 17.63
C PHE A 165 6.02 -2.02 16.54
N GLY A 166 4.86 -1.93 15.87
CA GLY A 166 4.62 -0.95 14.81
C GLY A 166 3.25 -0.31 14.92
N ILE A 167 3.16 0.94 14.49
CA ILE A 167 1.91 1.67 14.33
C ILE A 167 1.60 1.74 12.83
N PRO A 168 0.45 1.23 12.36
CA PRO A 168 0.13 1.23 10.94
C PRO A 168 -0.05 2.66 10.41
N ALA A 169 0.52 2.97 9.25
CA ALA A 169 0.49 4.31 8.66
C ALA A 169 -0.10 4.34 7.26
N VAL A 170 0.25 3.39 6.40
CA VAL A 170 -0.23 3.31 5.03
C VAL A 170 -0.65 1.89 4.71
N LEU A 171 -1.77 1.77 3.99
CA LEU A 171 -2.28 0.52 3.48
C LEU A 171 -2.03 0.43 1.98
N GLY A 172 -1.36 -0.61 1.53
CA GLY A 172 -1.20 -0.91 0.11
C GLY A 172 -2.51 -1.45 -0.48
N ARG A 173 -2.97 -0.84 -1.56
CA ARG A 173 -4.17 -1.30 -2.27
C ARG A 173 -3.84 -2.46 -3.19
N ARG A 174 -4.47 -3.60 -2.97
CA ARG A 174 -4.32 -4.84 -3.75
C ARG A 174 -5.71 -5.39 -4.08
N LEU A 175 -6.37 -4.78 -5.09
CA LEU A 175 -7.78 -5.00 -5.37
C LEU A 175 -7.99 -5.76 -6.67
N ILE A 176 -9.18 -6.32 -6.85
CA ILE A 176 -9.68 -6.74 -8.15
C ILE A 176 -10.45 -5.56 -8.75
N VAL A 177 -10.01 -5.11 -9.91
CA VAL A 177 -10.67 -4.07 -10.72
C VAL A 177 -10.99 -4.65 -12.09
N TYR A 178 -12.15 -4.35 -12.63
CA TYR A 178 -12.53 -4.86 -13.96
C TYR A 178 -13.10 -3.76 -14.86
N ASP A 179 -13.03 -3.95 -16.17
CA ASP A 179 -13.58 -3.03 -17.17
C ASP A 179 -15.02 -3.41 -17.52
N ALA A 180 -16.00 -2.74 -16.92
CA ALA A 180 -17.43 -2.98 -17.12
C ALA A 180 -17.85 -2.80 -18.60
N GLN A 181 -17.15 -1.95 -19.37
CA GLN A 181 -17.44 -1.77 -20.79
C GLN A 181 -17.05 -3.02 -21.59
N LEU A 182 -15.88 -3.63 -21.30
CA LEU A 182 -15.50 -4.89 -21.95
C LEU A 182 -16.44 -6.03 -21.59
N PHE A 183 -16.88 -6.13 -20.33
CA PHE A 183 -17.92 -7.11 -19.96
C PHE A 183 -19.18 -6.94 -20.78
N LYS A 184 -19.66 -5.71 -20.97
CA LYS A 184 -20.82 -5.40 -21.80
C LYS A 184 -20.58 -5.75 -23.29
N ASP A 185 -19.41 -5.41 -23.82
CA ASP A 185 -19.08 -5.69 -25.22
C ASP A 185 -19.10 -7.20 -25.55
N TRP A 186 -18.62 -8.00 -24.61
CA TRP A 186 -18.57 -9.45 -24.73
C TRP A 186 -19.87 -10.16 -24.30
N GLY A 187 -20.86 -9.44 -23.76
CA GLY A 187 -22.08 -10.01 -23.20
C GLY A 187 -21.83 -10.93 -22.01
N VAL A 188 -20.86 -10.57 -21.17
CA VAL A 188 -20.51 -11.28 -19.93
C VAL A 188 -21.07 -10.50 -18.75
N ASP A 189 -21.71 -11.19 -17.80
CA ASP A 189 -22.22 -10.57 -16.58
C ASP A 189 -21.07 -10.02 -15.72
N PRO A 190 -21.26 -8.89 -15.02
CA PRO A 190 -20.29 -8.32 -14.08
C PRO A 190 -19.74 -9.34 -13.09
N LEU A 191 -18.55 -9.07 -12.54
CA LEU A 191 -18.04 -9.87 -11.41
C LEU A 191 -18.98 -9.77 -10.21
N SER A 192 -19.12 -10.86 -9.47
CA SER A 192 -19.79 -10.84 -8.17
C SER A 192 -19.01 -9.94 -7.18
N ALA A 193 -19.67 -9.47 -6.12
CA ALA A 193 -19.03 -8.62 -5.11
C ALA A 193 -17.85 -9.31 -4.40
N LYS A 194 -17.86 -10.65 -4.34
CA LYS A 194 -16.80 -11.51 -3.80
C LYS A 194 -16.53 -12.62 -4.80
N PRO A 195 -15.75 -12.34 -5.86
CA PRO A 195 -15.56 -13.31 -6.95
C PRO A 195 -14.72 -14.50 -6.49
N THR A 196 -15.08 -15.68 -6.97
CA THR A 196 -14.26 -16.88 -6.77
C THR A 196 -13.17 -17.00 -7.83
N PRO A 197 -12.08 -17.75 -7.57
CA PRO A 197 -11.07 -18.02 -8.59
C PRO A 197 -11.66 -18.64 -9.88
N ALA A 198 -12.64 -19.52 -9.75
CA ALA A 198 -13.32 -20.15 -10.88
C ALA A 198 -14.11 -19.11 -11.71
N GLU A 199 -14.87 -18.22 -11.05
CA GLU A 199 -15.60 -17.13 -11.71
C GLU A 199 -14.68 -16.23 -12.52
N VAL A 200 -13.58 -15.78 -11.89
CA VAL A 200 -12.58 -14.90 -12.54
C VAL A 200 -11.98 -15.58 -13.76
N LEU A 201 -11.54 -16.83 -13.63
CA LEU A 201 -10.89 -17.56 -14.71
C LEU A 201 -11.85 -17.84 -15.89
N GLU A 202 -13.10 -18.24 -15.61
CA GLU A 202 -14.11 -18.49 -16.62
C GLU A 202 -14.42 -17.22 -17.43
N LYS A 203 -14.69 -16.11 -16.74
CA LYS A 203 -15.01 -14.84 -17.40
C LYS A 203 -13.81 -14.30 -18.17
N ALA A 204 -12.59 -14.39 -17.61
CA ALA A 204 -11.38 -13.99 -18.29
C ALA A 204 -11.13 -14.78 -19.59
N LYS A 205 -11.32 -16.10 -19.57
CA LYS A 205 -11.23 -16.93 -20.78
C LYS A 205 -12.21 -16.48 -21.85
N LYS A 206 -13.46 -16.20 -21.49
CA LYS A 206 -14.50 -15.73 -22.44
C LYS A 206 -14.11 -14.40 -23.10
N MET A 207 -13.42 -13.50 -22.39
CA MET A 207 -13.08 -12.15 -22.84
C MET A 207 -11.66 -12.04 -23.42
N THR A 208 -11.01 -13.16 -23.73
CA THR A 208 -9.69 -13.18 -24.37
C THR A 208 -9.84 -13.43 -25.87
N GLY A 209 -9.36 -12.49 -26.69
CA GLY A 209 -9.43 -12.56 -28.13
C GLY A 209 -9.90 -11.26 -28.78
N LYS A 210 -10.50 -11.34 -29.96
CA LYS A 210 -11.01 -10.15 -30.65
C LYS A 210 -12.36 -9.72 -30.10
N ASN A 211 -12.42 -8.48 -29.62
CA ASN A 211 -13.64 -7.87 -29.10
C ASN A 211 -14.77 -7.94 -30.15
N PRO A 212 -15.93 -8.49 -29.80
CA PRO A 212 -17.03 -8.66 -30.76
C PRO A 212 -17.67 -7.36 -31.25
N LYS A 213 -17.41 -6.23 -30.56
CA LYS A 213 -17.92 -4.89 -30.92
C LYS A 213 -16.90 -4.05 -31.67
N THR A 214 -15.63 -4.07 -31.22
CA THR A 214 -14.58 -3.20 -31.78
C THR A 214 -13.63 -3.92 -32.74
N GLY A 215 -13.54 -5.25 -32.66
CA GLY A 215 -12.55 -6.04 -33.40
C GLY A 215 -11.13 -5.99 -32.86
N GLU A 216 -10.89 -5.19 -31.81
CA GLU A 216 -9.58 -5.05 -31.18
C GLU A 216 -9.23 -6.28 -30.34
N GLN A 217 -7.93 -6.51 -30.13
CA GLN A 217 -7.46 -7.59 -29.24
C GLN A 217 -7.74 -7.23 -27.77
N ASN A 218 -8.48 -8.09 -27.08
CA ASN A 218 -8.67 -8.03 -25.65
C ASN A 218 -7.91 -9.16 -24.93
N TYR A 219 -7.54 -8.88 -23.70
CA TYR A 219 -6.94 -9.81 -22.75
C TYR A 219 -7.88 -9.97 -21.56
N GLY A 220 -8.19 -11.21 -21.22
CA GLY A 220 -9.18 -11.48 -20.18
C GLY A 220 -8.69 -11.15 -18.77
N LEU A 221 -7.38 -11.26 -18.53
CA LEU A 221 -6.79 -11.14 -17.22
C LEU A 221 -5.46 -10.38 -17.26
N PHE A 222 -5.16 -9.70 -16.21
CA PHE A 222 -3.85 -9.12 -15.92
C PHE A 222 -3.57 -9.14 -14.43
N TRP A 223 -2.32 -9.33 -14.09
CA TRP A 223 -1.75 -9.05 -12.79
C TRP A 223 -0.34 -8.51 -12.96
N SER A 224 0.15 -7.75 -12.01
CA SER A 224 1.46 -7.10 -12.11
C SER A 224 2.59 -8.09 -11.82
N GLY A 225 3.52 -8.23 -12.74
CA GLY A 225 4.53 -9.29 -12.81
C GLY A 225 5.36 -9.57 -11.56
N ASN A 226 6.31 -8.69 -11.24
CA ASN A 226 7.28 -8.98 -10.16
C ASN A 226 6.72 -8.88 -8.73
N SER A 227 5.66 -8.13 -8.52
CA SER A 227 4.97 -8.02 -7.22
C SER A 227 3.81 -9.00 -7.09
N LEU A 228 3.45 -9.61 -8.18
CA LEU A 228 2.36 -10.52 -8.32
C LEU A 228 2.31 -11.56 -7.29
N ASN A 229 3.39 -12.02 -7.04
CA ASN A 229 3.46 -13.37 -6.60
C ASN A 229 3.25 -13.41 -5.10
N GLY A 230 3.61 -12.36 -4.38
CA GLY A 230 3.19 -12.16 -3.02
C GLY A 230 1.66 -12.08 -2.92
N SER A 231 1.07 -11.02 -3.45
CA SER A 231 -0.34 -10.72 -3.21
C SER A 231 -1.33 -11.66 -3.90
N THR A 232 -1.15 -11.94 -5.19
CA THR A 232 -2.06 -12.82 -5.93
C THR A 232 -1.92 -14.27 -5.49
N PHE A 233 -0.69 -14.75 -5.24
CA PHE A 233 -0.45 -16.10 -4.77
C PHE A 233 -1.06 -16.33 -3.39
N VAL A 234 -0.87 -15.40 -2.43
CA VAL A 234 -1.49 -15.48 -1.10
C VAL A 234 -3.02 -15.43 -1.19
N ALA A 235 -3.59 -14.53 -2.01
CA ALA A 235 -5.03 -14.48 -2.22
C ALA A 235 -5.60 -15.79 -2.77
N LEU A 236 -4.88 -16.46 -3.68
CA LEU A 236 -5.26 -17.76 -4.20
C LEU A 236 -5.12 -18.87 -3.16
N THR A 237 -4.04 -18.88 -2.35
CA THR A 237 -3.90 -19.86 -1.26
C THR A 237 -5.08 -19.78 -0.31
N LEU A 238 -5.47 -18.57 0.10
CA LEU A 238 -6.67 -18.34 0.92
C LEU A 238 -7.94 -18.84 0.23
N ALA A 239 -8.12 -18.52 -1.05
CA ALA A 239 -9.32 -18.85 -1.80
C ALA A 239 -9.52 -20.36 -2.01
N PHE A 240 -8.43 -21.12 -2.13
CA PHE A 240 -8.47 -22.57 -2.22
C PHE A 240 -8.36 -23.29 -0.88
N GLY A 241 -8.24 -22.54 0.24
CA GLY A 241 -8.08 -23.10 1.57
C GLY A 241 -6.72 -23.77 1.80
N ALA A 242 -5.72 -23.40 1.00
CA ALA A 242 -4.36 -23.87 1.14
C ALA A 242 -3.62 -23.08 2.24
N LYS A 243 -2.98 -23.77 3.16
CA LYS A 243 -2.22 -23.10 4.24
C LYS A 243 -0.76 -22.85 3.86
N GLY A 244 -0.15 -23.71 3.06
CA GLY A 244 1.25 -23.64 2.67
C GLY A 244 2.24 -23.93 3.78
N ALA A 245 1.95 -23.50 5.01
CA ALA A 245 2.73 -23.78 6.21
C ALA A 245 1.86 -23.71 7.48
N GLU A 246 2.30 -24.39 8.54
CA GLU A 246 1.75 -24.31 9.90
C GLU A 246 2.89 -24.08 10.90
N GLY A 247 2.64 -23.28 11.93
CA GLY A 247 3.61 -22.97 12.98
C GLY A 247 3.65 -21.47 13.30
N ASN A 248 4.81 -21.01 13.77
CA ASN A 248 5.04 -19.63 14.15
C ASN A 248 6.44 -19.18 13.72
N LEU A 249 6.59 -17.95 13.19
CA LEU A 249 7.88 -17.41 12.76
C LEU A 249 8.85 -17.16 13.92
N ASN A 250 8.37 -17.04 15.17
CA ASN A 250 9.25 -17.02 16.35
C ASN A 250 9.93 -18.38 16.59
N ASP A 251 9.38 -19.44 16.02
CA ASP A 251 9.93 -20.81 16.09
C ASP A 251 10.05 -21.40 14.69
N ILE A 252 10.72 -20.67 13.83
CA ILE A 252 10.84 -20.97 12.40
C ILE A 252 11.45 -22.36 12.13
N LYS A 253 12.25 -22.88 13.06
CA LYS A 253 12.84 -24.22 12.98
C LYS A 253 11.82 -25.35 13.07
N ASN A 254 10.65 -25.06 13.62
CA ASN A 254 9.55 -26.02 13.81
C ASN A 254 8.35 -25.73 12.89
N ILE A 255 8.51 -24.87 11.90
CA ILE A 255 7.48 -24.70 10.86
C ILE A 255 7.30 -26.03 10.12
N LYS A 256 6.03 -26.43 10.00
CA LYS A 256 5.61 -27.57 9.18
C LYS A 256 5.18 -27.05 7.80
N TRP A 257 5.96 -27.37 6.79
CA TRP A 257 5.62 -27.01 5.42
C TRP A 257 4.50 -27.90 4.86
N MET A 258 3.59 -27.29 4.09
CA MET A 258 2.42 -27.91 3.48
C MET A 258 2.27 -27.44 2.03
N LEU A 259 3.40 -27.36 1.30
CA LEU A 259 3.45 -26.78 -0.05
C LEU A 259 2.91 -27.73 -1.13
N ASN A 260 2.81 -29.02 -0.86
CA ASN A 260 2.43 -30.03 -1.84
C ASN A 260 1.05 -30.67 -1.58
N THR A 261 0.18 -29.96 -0.87
CA THR A 261 -1.20 -30.42 -0.62
C THR A 261 -2.08 -30.31 -1.88
N PRO A 262 -3.21 -31.03 -1.94
CA PRO A 262 -4.15 -30.92 -3.08
C PRO A 262 -4.64 -29.48 -3.34
N GLU A 263 -4.84 -28.71 -2.29
CA GLU A 263 -5.28 -27.31 -2.38
C GLU A 263 -4.17 -26.43 -3.02
N MET A 264 -2.91 -26.66 -2.66
CA MET A 264 -1.76 -25.98 -3.29
C MET A 264 -1.61 -26.37 -4.77
N VAL A 265 -1.90 -27.62 -5.13
CA VAL A 265 -1.95 -28.05 -6.54
C VAL A 265 -3.01 -27.27 -7.29
N GLN A 266 -4.22 -27.06 -6.73
CA GLN A 266 -5.26 -26.26 -7.35
C GLN A 266 -4.83 -24.80 -7.57
N VAL A 267 -4.08 -24.22 -6.64
CA VAL A 267 -3.49 -22.87 -6.80
C VAL A 267 -2.60 -22.81 -8.05
N LEU A 268 -1.68 -23.77 -8.21
CA LEU A 268 -0.77 -23.78 -9.35
C LEU A 268 -1.48 -24.13 -10.67
N ASP A 269 -2.46 -25.02 -10.66
CA ASP A 269 -3.25 -25.35 -11.83
C ASP A 269 -4.04 -24.11 -12.31
N TRP A 270 -4.62 -23.36 -11.38
CA TRP A 270 -5.27 -22.08 -11.69
C TRP A 270 -4.28 -21.10 -12.32
N LEU A 271 -3.10 -20.90 -11.73
CA LEU A 271 -2.05 -20.01 -12.25
C LEU A 271 -1.56 -20.44 -13.63
N LYS A 272 -1.45 -21.76 -13.85
CA LYS A 272 -1.05 -22.34 -15.14
C LYS A 272 -2.04 -22.00 -16.24
N GLU A 273 -3.35 -22.13 -15.97
CA GLU A 273 -4.38 -21.76 -16.93
C GLU A 273 -4.48 -20.25 -17.13
N ALA A 274 -4.39 -19.49 -16.05
CA ALA A 274 -4.47 -18.04 -16.06
C ALA A 274 -3.31 -17.38 -16.83
N ALA A 275 -2.13 -17.99 -16.83
CA ALA A 275 -0.92 -17.45 -17.47
C ALA A 275 -1.02 -17.27 -18.99
N ALA A 276 -2.01 -17.90 -19.65
CA ALA A 276 -2.27 -17.76 -21.08
C ALA A 276 -3.15 -16.54 -21.43
N LEU A 277 -3.75 -15.87 -20.45
CA LEU A 277 -4.78 -14.83 -20.66
C LEU A 277 -4.26 -13.39 -20.68
N PRO A 278 -3.16 -13.04 -20.01
CA PRO A 278 -2.59 -11.70 -20.01
C PRO A 278 -1.89 -11.33 -21.32
N PRO A 279 -1.62 -10.03 -21.55
CA PRO A 279 -0.76 -9.58 -22.65
C PRO A 279 0.68 -10.11 -22.50
N LYS A 280 1.40 -10.21 -23.62
CA LYS A 280 2.82 -10.57 -23.60
C LYS A 280 3.60 -9.60 -22.73
N GLY A 281 4.54 -10.11 -21.96
CA GLY A 281 5.37 -9.30 -21.07
C GLY A 281 4.76 -9.03 -19.68
N PHE A 282 3.58 -9.53 -19.38
CA PHE A 282 2.92 -9.33 -18.07
C PHE A 282 3.80 -9.77 -16.88
N ILE A 283 4.66 -10.78 -17.08
CA ILE A 283 5.64 -11.21 -16.06
C ILE A 283 6.58 -10.07 -15.65
N ASN A 284 6.87 -9.13 -16.57
CA ASN A 284 7.66 -7.94 -16.31
C ASN A 284 6.79 -6.68 -16.12
N ALA A 285 5.54 -6.86 -15.71
CA ALA A 285 4.55 -5.80 -15.51
C ALA A 285 4.29 -4.94 -16.77
N GLN A 286 4.43 -5.52 -17.98
CA GLN A 286 4.20 -4.84 -19.25
C GLN A 286 2.83 -5.20 -19.83
N GLY A 287 2.32 -4.32 -20.69
CA GLY A 287 1.08 -4.56 -21.46
C GLY A 287 -0.21 -4.11 -20.76
N ALA A 288 -0.10 -3.44 -19.61
CA ALA A 288 -1.24 -2.89 -18.86
C ALA A 288 -1.12 -1.37 -18.64
N GLU A 289 -0.35 -0.68 -19.46
CA GLU A 289 -0.07 0.76 -19.32
C GLU A 289 -1.33 1.62 -19.42
N ASN A 290 -2.35 1.10 -20.12
CA ASN A 290 -3.65 1.76 -20.25
C ASN A 290 -4.73 1.23 -19.31
N PHE A 291 -4.40 0.32 -18.37
CA PHE A 291 -5.42 -0.22 -17.46
C PHE A 291 -5.97 0.89 -16.55
N GLY A 292 -7.29 0.96 -16.46
CA GLY A 292 -7.98 2.04 -15.77
C GLY A 292 -8.18 3.33 -16.58
N LEU A 293 -7.80 3.34 -17.86
CA LEU A 293 -7.92 4.48 -18.77
C LEU A 293 -8.79 4.13 -20.01
N ASN A 294 -9.15 5.13 -20.81
CA ASN A 294 -10.05 4.97 -21.96
C ASN A 294 -9.60 3.92 -23.02
N LYS A 295 -8.27 3.79 -23.22
CA LYS A 295 -7.71 2.85 -24.20
C LYS A 295 -7.43 1.47 -23.64
N ASN A 296 -8.04 1.13 -22.50
CA ASN A 296 -7.87 -0.19 -21.90
C ASN A 296 -8.40 -1.31 -22.80
N ASN A 297 -7.71 -2.44 -22.81
CA ASN A 297 -8.08 -3.67 -23.51
C ASN A 297 -7.98 -4.92 -22.63
N ILE A 298 -7.90 -4.76 -21.32
CA ILE A 298 -7.82 -5.83 -20.32
C ILE A 298 -9.12 -5.88 -19.53
N ALA A 299 -9.75 -7.05 -19.47
CA ALA A 299 -11.05 -7.19 -18.85
C ALA A 299 -11.00 -7.17 -17.31
N ILE A 300 -10.09 -7.94 -16.71
CA ILE A 300 -9.97 -8.08 -15.26
C ILE A 300 -8.51 -7.86 -14.85
N GLY A 301 -8.28 -6.95 -13.90
CA GLY A 301 -6.99 -6.75 -13.27
C GLY A 301 -7.02 -7.27 -11.83
N LEU A 302 -6.10 -8.17 -11.50
CA LEU A 302 -5.82 -8.55 -10.11
C LEU A 302 -4.70 -7.65 -9.59
N ASP A 303 -4.61 -7.50 -8.28
CA ASP A 303 -3.55 -6.73 -7.64
C ASP A 303 -3.48 -5.25 -8.12
N GLN A 304 -4.63 -4.62 -8.28
CA GLN A 304 -4.75 -3.27 -8.80
C GLN A 304 -4.99 -2.23 -7.70
N SER A 305 -4.46 -1.02 -7.88
CA SER A 305 -4.69 0.08 -6.95
C SER A 305 -5.85 1.01 -7.33
N GLY A 306 -6.28 0.99 -8.59
CA GLY A 306 -7.22 1.97 -9.13
C GLY A 306 -6.64 3.39 -9.27
N GLY A 307 -5.33 3.56 -9.08
CA GLY A 307 -4.68 4.86 -9.03
C GLY A 307 -4.81 5.66 -10.33
N SER A 308 -4.62 5.04 -11.50
CA SER A 308 -4.75 5.71 -12.80
C SER A 308 -6.16 6.27 -13.01
N THR A 309 -7.19 5.50 -12.67
CA THR A 309 -8.60 5.91 -12.80
C THR A 309 -8.91 7.08 -11.87
N MET A 310 -8.46 7.02 -10.60
CA MET A 310 -8.66 8.11 -9.64
C MET A 310 -7.91 9.38 -10.03
N SER A 311 -6.69 9.27 -10.53
CA SER A 311 -5.91 10.43 -10.99
C SER A 311 -6.62 11.13 -12.15
N GLU A 312 -7.11 10.36 -13.13
CA GLU A 312 -7.85 10.90 -14.25
C GLU A 312 -9.17 11.57 -13.79
N TYR A 313 -9.90 10.92 -12.86
CA TYR A 313 -11.10 11.53 -12.26
C TYR A 313 -10.77 12.85 -11.55
N ARG A 314 -9.73 12.90 -10.74
CA ARG A 314 -9.34 14.12 -10.02
C ARG A 314 -8.97 15.26 -10.97
N ALA A 315 -8.26 14.93 -12.06
CA ALA A 315 -7.87 15.92 -13.08
C ALA A 315 -9.05 16.47 -13.89
N LYS A 316 -9.98 15.59 -14.31
CA LYS A 316 -11.06 15.97 -15.24
C LYS A 316 -12.43 16.14 -14.59
N LYS A 317 -12.59 15.68 -13.35
CA LYS A 317 -13.89 15.63 -12.64
C LYS A 317 -14.98 14.84 -13.39
N ASP A 318 -14.57 13.94 -14.29
CA ASP A 318 -15.45 13.07 -15.06
C ASP A 318 -15.53 11.70 -14.41
N GLY A 319 -16.71 11.33 -13.91
CA GLY A 319 -16.97 10.06 -13.24
C GLY A 319 -17.07 8.85 -14.18
N ALA A 320 -17.11 9.04 -15.50
CA ALA A 320 -17.34 7.95 -16.44
C ALA A 320 -16.32 6.81 -16.34
N LEU A 321 -15.04 7.13 -16.06
CA LEU A 321 -14.01 6.11 -15.83
C LEU A 321 -14.19 5.37 -14.50
N LEU A 322 -14.67 6.04 -13.46
CA LEU A 322 -14.97 5.38 -12.18
C LEU A 322 -16.07 4.33 -12.35
N ASP A 323 -17.10 4.66 -13.12
CA ASP A 323 -18.21 3.74 -13.43
C ASP A 323 -17.76 2.59 -14.34
N ARG A 324 -16.79 2.86 -15.23
CA ARG A 324 -16.22 1.86 -16.14
C ARG A 324 -15.30 0.87 -15.42
N PHE A 325 -14.57 1.30 -14.39
CA PHE A 325 -13.59 0.48 -13.68
C PHE A 325 -13.99 0.26 -12.21
N PRO A 326 -15.10 -0.44 -11.93
CA PRO A 326 -15.47 -0.77 -10.57
C PRO A 326 -14.48 -1.74 -9.93
N SER A 327 -14.38 -1.67 -8.59
CA SER A 327 -13.61 -2.60 -7.77
C SER A 327 -14.53 -3.58 -7.03
N VAL A 328 -14.05 -4.80 -6.84
CA VAL A 328 -14.70 -5.83 -6.03
C VAL A 328 -13.74 -6.34 -4.96
N MET A 329 -14.24 -7.14 -4.02
CA MET A 329 -13.43 -7.78 -3.00
C MET A 329 -12.40 -8.74 -3.60
N ASN A 330 -11.40 -9.12 -2.84
CA ASN A 330 -10.38 -10.09 -3.27
C ASN A 330 -10.92 -11.53 -3.33
N LEU A 331 -10.07 -12.45 -3.77
CA LEU A 331 -10.42 -13.85 -4.02
C LEU A 331 -10.63 -14.69 -2.76
N GLY A 332 -10.22 -14.22 -1.59
CA GLY A 332 -10.38 -14.95 -0.32
C GLY A 332 -11.85 -15.26 0.00
N PRO A 333 -12.15 -16.30 0.81
CA PRO A 333 -13.54 -16.76 1.05
C PRO A 333 -14.46 -15.70 1.62
N LYS A 334 -13.91 -14.74 2.35
CA LYS A 334 -14.63 -13.58 2.89
C LYS A 334 -14.38 -12.31 2.10
N GLY A 335 -13.65 -12.40 0.98
CA GLY A 335 -13.17 -11.27 0.20
C GLY A 335 -11.90 -10.63 0.75
N GLU A 336 -11.26 -11.24 1.76
CA GLU A 336 -10.05 -10.73 2.39
C GLU A 336 -8.89 -10.71 1.38
N GLY A 337 -8.05 -11.50 1.26
CA GLY A 337 -6.83 -11.49 0.47
C GLY A 337 -5.68 -10.79 1.21
N TRP A 338 -4.58 -10.64 0.53
CA TRP A 338 -3.39 -10.04 1.09
C TRP A 338 -3.49 -8.52 1.12
N VAL A 339 -3.00 -7.90 2.20
CA VAL A 339 -2.88 -6.46 2.35
C VAL A 339 -1.45 -6.09 2.76
N ALA A 340 -0.86 -5.14 2.07
CA ALA A 340 0.41 -4.55 2.47
C ALA A 340 0.14 -3.53 3.57
N VAL A 341 0.85 -3.64 4.68
CA VAL A 341 0.82 -2.67 5.77
C VAL A 341 2.20 -2.08 5.93
N ASP A 342 2.30 -0.76 5.76
CA ASP A 342 3.55 -0.04 5.98
C ASP A 342 3.46 0.69 7.34
N PRO A 343 4.19 0.21 8.36
CA PRO A 343 4.15 0.78 9.69
C PRO A 343 5.20 1.86 9.90
N PHE A 344 4.98 2.70 10.93
CA PHE A 344 6.05 3.33 11.68
C PHE A 344 6.51 2.41 12.80
N VAL A 345 7.82 2.29 12.95
CA VAL A 345 8.48 1.48 13.98
C VAL A 345 9.55 2.29 14.70
N MET A 346 9.83 1.95 15.96
CA MET A 346 10.86 2.59 16.78
C MET A 346 12.07 1.66 16.91
N ALA A 347 13.26 2.20 16.68
CA ALA A 347 14.50 1.46 16.89
C ALA A 347 14.65 1.08 18.37
N LYS A 348 15.22 -0.09 18.66
CA LYS A 348 15.47 -0.55 20.02
C LYS A 348 16.37 0.41 20.81
N ASP A 349 17.34 1.00 20.12
CA ASP A 349 18.33 1.93 20.69
C ASP A 349 17.95 3.41 20.45
N ALA A 350 16.66 3.72 20.26
CA ALA A 350 16.19 5.11 20.14
C ALA A 350 16.62 5.93 21.38
N LYS A 351 17.18 7.13 21.13
CA LYS A 351 17.83 7.92 22.20
C LYS A 351 16.81 8.67 23.05
N ASP A 352 15.93 9.42 22.40
CA ASP A 352 14.91 10.25 23.07
C ASP A 352 13.53 9.56 22.91
N VAL A 353 13.31 8.50 23.69
CA VAL A 353 12.15 7.60 23.53
C VAL A 353 10.81 8.34 23.64
N GLU A 354 10.68 9.26 24.63
CA GLU A 354 9.44 10.02 24.83
C GLU A 354 9.18 10.97 23.65
N ALA A 355 10.21 11.71 23.19
CA ALA A 355 10.10 12.57 22.02
C ALA A 355 9.84 11.74 20.74
N SER A 356 10.46 10.57 20.62
CA SER A 356 10.23 9.64 19.51
C SER A 356 8.79 9.12 19.48
N TRP A 357 8.21 8.88 20.68
CA TRP A 357 6.81 8.47 20.76
C TRP A 357 5.84 9.55 20.25
N GLU A 358 6.07 10.82 20.61
CA GLU A 358 5.27 11.94 20.12
C GLU A 358 5.37 12.09 18.59
N VAL A 359 6.59 11.98 18.05
CA VAL A 359 6.81 12.01 16.59
C VAL A 359 6.11 10.83 15.89
N LEU A 360 6.22 9.63 16.44
CA LEU A 360 5.59 8.43 15.88
C LEU A 360 4.07 8.56 15.87
N LYS A 361 3.45 8.99 16.96
CA LYS A 361 2.01 9.26 17.04
C LYS A 361 1.57 10.31 16.03
N PHE A 362 2.31 11.40 15.91
CA PHE A 362 1.99 12.47 14.97
C PHE A 362 2.03 11.96 13.52
N LEU A 363 3.12 11.27 13.14
CA LEU A 363 3.32 10.79 11.77
C LEU A 363 2.35 9.67 11.36
N SER A 364 1.84 8.88 12.31
CA SER A 364 0.85 7.83 12.06
C SER A 364 -0.59 8.27 12.33
N GLY A 365 -0.79 9.47 12.86
CA GLY A 365 -2.07 9.99 13.30
C GLY A 365 -2.97 10.50 12.17
N TYR A 366 -4.18 10.89 12.54
CA TYR A 366 -5.25 11.30 11.62
C TYR A 366 -4.83 12.42 10.65
N GLU A 367 -4.27 13.52 11.14
CA GLU A 367 -3.92 14.67 10.29
C GLU A 367 -2.81 14.34 9.28
N THR A 368 -1.83 13.53 9.68
CA THR A 368 -0.76 13.10 8.76
C THR A 368 -1.30 12.11 7.72
N GLN A 369 -2.17 11.18 8.09
CA GLN A 369 -2.80 10.27 7.11
C GLN A 369 -3.71 11.02 6.14
N LYS A 370 -4.45 12.03 6.60
CA LYS A 370 -5.22 12.96 5.77
C LYS A 370 -4.33 13.73 4.79
N TYR A 371 -3.20 14.27 5.28
CA TYR A 371 -2.21 14.91 4.43
C TYR A 371 -1.66 13.96 3.36
N MET A 372 -1.29 12.73 3.74
CA MET A 372 -0.78 11.71 2.81
C MET A 372 -1.83 11.28 1.77
N TYR A 373 -3.09 11.16 2.17
CA TYR A 373 -4.17 10.87 1.23
C TYR A 373 -4.37 12.01 0.22
N ARG A 374 -4.45 13.26 0.70
CA ARG A 374 -4.70 14.43 -0.14
C ARG A 374 -3.57 14.71 -1.13
N ASN A 375 -2.32 14.57 -0.72
CA ASN A 375 -1.16 14.92 -1.54
C ASN A 375 -0.60 13.75 -2.35
N TYR A 376 -0.72 12.51 -1.84
CA TYR A 376 -0.06 11.34 -2.45
C TYR A 376 -1.02 10.18 -2.72
N SER A 377 -2.31 10.37 -2.47
CA SER A 377 -3.33 9.32 -2.64
C SER A 377 -3.04 8.04 -1.83
N ASN A 378 -2.30 8.14 -0.74
CA ASN A 378 -2.05 7.01 0.14
C ASN A 378 -3.34 6.54 0.81
N THR A 379 -3.50 5.24 0.94
CA THR A 379 -4.68 4.68 1.62
C THR A 379 -4.45 4.73 3.13
N PRO A 380 -5.36 5.34 3.90
CA PRO A 380 -5.26 5.40 5.34
C PRO A 380 -5.44 4.02 5.98
N THR A 381 -4.96 3.91 7.23
CA THR A 381 -5.15 2.72 8.08
C THR A 381 -6.19 2.96 9.18
N LEU A 382 -6.87 4.11 9.13
CA LEU A 382 -7.85 4.54 10.11
C LEU A 382 -9.23 3.97 9.82
N ARG A 383 -9.98 3.65 10.89
CA ARG A 383 -11.38 3.23 10.80
C ARG A 383 -12.27 4.35 10.29
N ASP A 384 -12.11 5.54 10.89
CA ASP A 384 -12.90 6.73 10.58
C ASP A 384 -12.07 7.70 9.74
N ALA A 385 -11.90 7.36 8.45
CA ALA A 385 -11.17 8.18 7.48
C ALA A 385 -12.16 9.04 6.65
N ASP A 386 -12.88 9.94 7.31
CA ASP A 386 -13.92 10.81 6.72
C ASP A 386 -13.38 11.83 5.70
N PHE A 387 -12.05 12.02 5.67
CA PHE A 387 -11.36 12.83 4.66
C PHE A 387 -11.23 12.14 3.29
N VAL A 388 -11.54 10.86 3.19
CA VAL A 388 -11.51 10.12 1.92
C VAL A 388 -12.64 10.57 1.02
N ASP A 389 -12.31 10.95 -0.22
CA ASP A 389 -13.29 11.37 -1.23
C ASP A 389 -14.39 10.30 -1.38
N GLU A 390 -15.65 10.73 -1.33
CA GLU A 390 -16.80 9.82 -1.48
C GLU A 390 -16.80 9.07 -2.82
N LYS A 391 -16.14 9.59 -3.83
CA LYS A 391 -15.95 8.97 -5.14
C LYS A 391 -14.79 7.99 -5.18
N ASP A 392 -13.89 7.98 -4.17
CA ASP A 392 -12.75 7.06 -4.15
C ASP A 392 -13.18 5.64 -3.72
N GLN A 393 -13.82 4.93 -4.65
CA GLN A 393 -14.26 3.56 -4.44
C GLN A 393 -13.09 2.59 -4.15
N TYR A 394 -11.88 2.90 -4.60
CA TYR A 394 -10.72 2.02 -4.43
C TYR A 394 -10.17 2.08 -3.00
N VAL A 395 -10.08 3.28 -2.43
CA VAL A 395 -9.73 3.40 -1.00
C VAL A 395 -10.80 2.76 -0.14
N LYS A 396 -12.08 3.05 -0.38
CA LYS A 396 -13.19 2.41 0.36
C LYS A 396 -13.13 0.88 0.30
N ARG A 397 -12.89 0.33 -0.90
CA ARG A 397 -12.74 -1.12 -1.07
C ARG A 397 -11.52 -1.67 -0.33
N ALA A 398 -10.38 -0.95 -0.37
CA ALA A 398 -9.19 -1.34 0.36
C ALA A 398 -9.41 -1.38 1.88
N LEU A 399 -10.17 -0.42 2.43
CA LEU A 399 -10.55 -0.41 3.85
C LEU A 399 -11.45 -1.59 4.21
N GLU A 400 -12.43 -1.93 3.35
CA GLU A 400 -13.28 -3.11 3.54
C GLU A 400 -12.47 -4.43 3.53
N VAL A 401 -11.49 -4.56 2.61
CA VAL A 401 -10.60 -5.73 2.57
C VAL A 401 -9.73 -5.77 3.83
N ALA A 402 -9.19 -4.63 4.26
CA ALA A 402 -8.32 -4.53 5.42
C ALA A 402 -9.03 -4.88 6.74
N GLU A 403 -10.33 -4.62 6.85
CA GLU A 403 -11.11 -4.97 8.06
C GLU A 403 -11.22 -6.49 8.25
N VAL A 404 -11.21 -7.27 7.17
CA VAL A 404 -11.30 -8.74 7.20
C VAL A 404 -9.96 -9.43 6.94
N ALA A 405 -8.89 -8.68 6.70
CA ALA A 405 -7.57 -9.23 6.44
C ALA A 405 -6.98 -9.90 7.69
N HIS A 406 -6.18 -10.93 7.47
CA HIS A 406 -5.39 -11.58 8.50
C HIS A 406 -4.02 -11.97 7.94
N SER A 407 -3.08 -12.22 8.84
CA SER A 407 -1.72 -12.60 8.47
C SER A 407 -1.61 -14.09 8.24
N GLU A 408 -0.81 -14.47 7.26
CA GLU A 408 -0.53 -15.86 6.91
C GLU A 408 0.98 -16.15 7.02
N LEU A 409 1.33 -17.42 7.27
CA LEU A 409 2.74 -17.85 7.23
C LEU A 409 3.34 -17.83 5.82
N MET A 410 2.47 -17.80 4.81
CA MET A 410 2.83 -17.73 3.39
C MET A 410 2.81 -16.29 2.88
N ASP A 411 3.50 -15.40 3.59
CA ASP A 411 3.56 -13.99 3.25
C ASP A 411 5.01 -13.44 3.39
N GLU A 412 5.20 -12.18 3.08
CA GLU A 412 6.51 -11.52 3.00
C GLU A 412 7.32 -11.57 4.31
N ALA A 413 6.67 -11.78 5.45
CA ALA A 413 7.35 -11.92 6.74
C ALA A 413 8.08 -13.26 6.89
N ASN A 414 7.74 -14.26 6.08
CA ASN A 414 8.44 -15.54 6.06
C ASN A 414 9.69 -15.46 5.15
N PRO A 415 10.90 -15.59 5.68
CA PRO A 415 12.12 -15.47 4.88
C PRO A 415 12.19 -16.44 3.70
N PHE A 416 11.74 -17.67 3.87
CA PHE A 416 11.73 -18.67 2.79
C PHE A 416 10.68 -18.36 1.72
N PHE A 417 9.57 -17.73 2.08
CA PHE A 417 8.57 -17.29 1.11
C PHE A 417 9.19 -16.32 0.10
N MET A 418 9.88 -15.28 0.56
CA MET A 418 10.46 -14.26 -0.31
C MET A 418 11.71 -14.75 -1.06
N SER A 419 12.57 -15.58 -0.42
CA SER A 419 13.82 -16.01 -1.04
C SER A 419 13.65 -17.17 -2.02
N ASP A 420 12.66 -18.03 -1.81
CA ASP A 420 12.53 -19.31 -2.51
C ASP A 420 11.18 -19.53 -3.17
N ILE A 421 10.06 -19.35 -2.43
CA ILE A 421 8.73 -19.66 -2.96
C ILE A 421 8.35 -18.69 -4.07
N VAL A 422 8.45 -17.39 -3.82
CA VAL A 422 8.09 -16.34 -4.80
C VAL A 422 8.89 -16.47 -6.10
N PRO A 423 10.24 -16.59 -6.10
CA PRO A 423 10.99 -16.81 -7.34
C PRO A 423 10.65 -18.13 -8.04
N ALA A 424 10.39 -19.21 -7.29
CA ALA A 424 10.01 -20.48 -7.88
C ALA A 424 8.63 -20.41 -8.58
N VAL A 425 7.63 -19.83 -7.91
CA VAL A 425 6.29 -19.63 -8.49
C VAL A 425 6.35 -18.70 -9.71
N ASN A 426 7.18 -17.65 -9.68
CA ASN A 426 7.44 -16.80 -10.85
C ASN A 426 8.00 -17.60 -12.04
N GLY A 427 8.98 -18.45 -11.77
CA GLY A 427 9.53 -19.34 -12.78
C GLY A 427 8.51 -20.32 -13.34
N PHE A 428 7.62 -20.85 -12.50
CA PHE A 428 6.51 -21.71 -12.91
C PHE A 428 5.54 -20.96 -13.85
N ILE A 429 5.09 -19.76 -13.47
CA ILE A 429 4.17 -18.94 -14.27
C ILE A 429 4.81 -18.55 -15.61
N SER A 430 6.10 -18.19 -15.61
CA SER A 430 6.83 -17.87 -16.84
C SER A 430 6.86 -19.06 -17.81
N LYS A 431 7.07 -20.27 -17.31
CA LYS A 431 6.99 -21.50 -18.10
C LYS A 431 5.56 -21.78 -18.56
N ALA A 432 4.56 -21.52 -17.70
CA ALA A 432 3.15 -21.68 -18.07
C ALA A 432 2.76 -20.75 -19.21
N ALA A 433 3.15 -19.48 -19.16
CA ALA A 433 2.92 -18.51 -20.23
C ALA A 433 3.59 -18.91 -21.55
N ALA A 434 4.71 -19.64 -21.48
CA ALA A 434 5.40 -20.22 -22.65
C ALA A 434 4.83 -21.58 -23.09
N GLY A 435 3.80 -22.11 -22.42
CA GLY A 435 3.18 -23.39 -22.74
C GLY A 435 3.98 -24.64 -22.31
N ASN A 436 4.96 -24.49 -21.45
CA ASN A 436 5.88 -25.57 -21.02
C ASN A 436 6.04 -25.70 -19.49
N ALA A 437 4.98 -25.32 -18.74
CA ALA A 437 4.96 -25.51 -17.31
C ALA A 437 5.11 -26.99 -16.92
N PRO A 438 5.86 -27.29 -15.85
CA PRO A 438 5.91 -28.64 -15.32
C PRO A 438 4.55 -29.07 -14.74
N ASP A 439 4.44 -30.33 -14.39
CA ASP A 439 3.33 -30.82 -13.58
C ASP A 439 3.30 -30.13 -12.23
N SER A 440 2.14 -29.61 -11.82
CA SER A 440 1.98 -28.81 -10.59
C SER A 440 2.38 -29.59 -9.34
N LYS A 441 1.99 -30.87 -9.26
CA LYS A 441 2.32 -31.70 -8.09
C LYS A 441 3.82 -31.96 -7.99
N THR A 442 4.45 -32.33 -9.11
CA THR A 442 5.90 -32.58 -9.17
C THR A 442 6.68 -31.31 -8.77
N PHE A 443 6.28 -30.15 -9.28
CA PHE A 443 6.89 -28.87 -8.92
C PHE A 443 6.77 -28.57 -7.42
N LEU A 444 5.59 -28.81 -6.83
CA LEU A 444 5.35 -28.58 -5.42
C LEU A 444 6.06 -29.58 -4.53
N ASP A 445 6.24 -30.84 -4.95
CA ASP A 445 7.05 -31.83 -4.23
C ASP A 445 8.53 -31.39 -4.12
N GLU A 446 9.09 -30.86 -5.21
CA GLU A 446 10.44 -30.30 -5.22
C GLU A 446 10.55 -29.07 -4.29
N LEU A 447 9.56 -28.18 -4.31
CA LEU A 447 9.52 -26.98 -3.47
C LEU A 447 9.36 -27.35 -1.98
N GLN A 448 8.52 -28.34 -1.66
CA GLN A 448 8.35 -28.90 -0.32
C GLN A 448 9.70 -29.44 0.23
N ALA A 449 10.40 -30.25 -0.56
CA ALA A 449 11.68 -30.80 -0.17
C ALA A 449 12.74 -29.69 0.07
N ARG A 450 12.72 -28.62 -0.73
CA ARG A 450 13.59 -27.45 -0.52
C ARG A 450 13.25 -26.73 0.79
N ALA A 451 11.97 -26.54 1.09
CA ALA A 451 11.51 -25.88 2.30
C ALA A 451 11.91 -26.67 3.57
N GLU A 452 11.72 -27.98 3.55
CA GLU A 452 12.12 -28.88 4.64
C GLU A 452 13.63 -28.85 4.87
N LYS A 453 14.42 -28.89 3.78
CA LYS A 453 15.88 -28.76 3.85
C LYS A 453 16.32 -27.41 4.39
N TRP A 454 15.67 -26.32 3.97
CA TRP A 454 15.95 -24.98 4.48
C TRP A 454 15.73 -24.91 5.99
N THR A 455 14.59 -25.41 6.48
CA THR A 455 14.29 -25.45 7.92
C THR A 455 15.29 -26.34 8.69
N ALA A 456 15.68 -27.47 8.12
CA ALA A 456 16.67 -28.36 8.74
C ALA A 456 18.06 -27.72 8.90
N ASN A 457 18.43 -26.80 7.97
CA ASN A 457 19.70 -26.09 8.02
C ASN A 457 19.71 -24.92 9.05
N LEU A 458 18.54 -24.52 9.59
CA LEU A 458 18.43 -23.54 10.67
C LEU A 458 18.69 -24.15 12.07
N LYS A 459 18.68 -25.47 12.17
CA LYS A 459 18.96 -26.23 13.40
C LYS A 459 20.46 -26.36 13.64
#